data_cc9518ee603e7ea5aa4771dffd5cd850
#
_entry.id   cc9518ee603e7ea5aa4771dffd5cd850
#
_cell.length_a   1.000
_cell.length_b   1.000
_cell.length_c   1.000
_cell.angle_alpha   90.00
_cell.angle_beta   90.00
_cell.angle_gamma   90.00
#
_symmetry.space_group_name_H-M   'P 1'
#
loop_
_entity.id
_entity.type
_entity.pdbx_description
1 polymer ?
#
loop_
_entity_poly.entity_id
_entity_poly.type
_entity_poly.pdbx_seq_one_letter_code
_entity_poly.pdbx_strand_id
1 'polypeptide(L)'
;MDYKVFNPDYLENVTGGDRDIRDEIVAIFRDQIPEFIAEMKKLNENEKFLELGLLAHKAKGSVTVMGMEETSRMLKAFELQAKAGVNPADYQGFIGRFEADALLVMKEIEDYIGKSR
;
A
#
# COMPACT_ATOMS: atom_id res chain seq x y z
N MET A 1 4.70 12.24 -17.16
CA MET A 1 4.62 12.95 -15.88
C MET A 1 5.07 12.04 -14.75
N ASP A 2 5.95 12.57 -13.91
CA ASP A 2 6.63 11.74 -12.92
C ASP A 2 5.94 11.82 -11.57
N TYR A 3 5.32 10.72 -11.19
CA TYR A 3 4.81 10.56 -9.83
C TYR A 3 5.90 9.92 -8.96
N LYS A 4 5.86 10.19 -7.66
CA LYS A 4 6.89 9.69 -6.74
C LYS A 4 6.66 8.25 -6.32
N VAL A 5 5.41 7.87 -6.09
CA VAL A 5 5.08 6.53 -5.61
C VAL A 5 4.16 5.77 -6.55
N PHE A 6 3.34 6.47 -7.33
CA PHE A 6 2.35 5.88 -8.23
C PHE A 6 2.96 5.65 -9.62
N ASN A 7 2.68 4.49 -10.21
CA ASN A 7 3.03 4.22 -11.60
C ASN A 7 1.76 3.86 -12.38
N PRO A 8 1.23 4.81 -13.17
CA PRO A 8 -0.02 4.58 -13.91
C PRO A 8 0.01 3.41 -14.87
N ASP A 9 1.18 3.05 -15.41
CA ASP A 9 1.30 1.97 -16.37
C ASP A 9 0.87 0.63 -15.75
N TYR A 10 1.18 0.40 -14.47
CA TYR A 10 0.75 -0.80 -13.78
C TYR A 10 -0.77 -0.87 -13.68
N LEU A 11 -1.39 0.23 -13.29
CA LEU A 11 -2.84 0.30 -13.15
C LEU A 11 -3.53 0.09 -14.51
N GLU A 12 -3.03 0.74 -15.55
CA GLU A 12 -3.58 0.58 -16.90
C GLU A 12 -3.42 -0.84 -17.43
N ASN A 13 -2.29 -1.50 -17.14
CA ASN A 13 -2.09 -2.89 -17.54
C ASN A 13 -3.08 -3.84 -16.86
N VAL A 14 -3.30 -3.65 -15.55
CA VAL A 14 -4.22 -4.51 -14.79
C VAL A 14 -5.66 -4.34 -15.26
N THR A 15 -6.04 -3.12 -15.64
CA THR A 15 -7.42 -2.81 -16.05
C THR A 15 -7.65 -2.94 -17.55
N GLY A 16 -6.59 -3.18 -18.33
CA GLY A 16 -6.70 -3.22 -19.78
C GLY A 16 -7.15 -1.91 -20.41
N GLY A 17 -6.94 -0.80 -19.71
CA GLY A 17 -7.37 0.52 -20.15
C GLY A 17 -8.83 0.82 -19.92
N ASP A 18 -9.58 -0.08 -19.30
CA ASP A 18 -11.00 0.12 -18.99
C ASP A 18 -11.17 1.09 -17.83
N ARG A 19 -11.82 2.22 -18.09
CA ARG A 19 -11.98 3.28 -17.08
C ARG A 19 -12.87 2.87 -15.92
N ASP A 20 -13.92 2.10 -16.17
CA ASP A 20 -14.85 1.66 -15.14
C ASP A 20 -14.15 0.70 -14.19
N ILE A 21 -13.39 -0.24 -14.73
CA ILE A 21 -12.60 -1.18 -13.93
C ILE A 21 -11.53 -0.43 -13.13
N ARG A 22 -10.86 0.53 -13.77
CA ARG A 22 -9.86 1.38 -13.12
C ARG A 22 -10.45 2.11 -11.91
N ASP A 23 -11.58 2.79 -12.11
CA ASP A 23 -12.22 3.57 -11.06
C ASP A 23 -12.69 2.68 -9.91
N GLU A 24 -13.17 1.48 -10.22
CA GLU A 24 -13.57 0.50 -9.20
C GLU A 24 -12.37 0.03 -8.37
N ILE A 25 -11.26 -0.29 -9.02
CA ILE A 25 -10.03 -0.72 -8.32
C ILE A 25 -9.50 0.41 -7.43
N VAL A 26 -9.52 1.64 -7.94
CA VAL A 26 -9.08 2.81 -7.15
C VAL A 26 -9.97 3.02 -5.94
N ALA A 27 -11.29 2.84 -6.09
CA ALA A 27 -12.23 2.99 -4.96
C ALA A 27 -11.96 1.93 -3.89
N ILE A 28 -11.72 0.69 -4.28
CA ILE A 28 -11.39 -0.40 -3.36
C ILE A 28 -10.08 -0.08 -2.62
N PHE A 29 -9.07 0.35 -3.35
CA PHE A 29 -7.78 0.73 -2.76
C PHE A 29 -7.94 1.84 -1.73
N ARG A 30 -8.71 2.88 -2.09
CA ARG A 30 -8.98 4.02 -1.21
C ARG A 30 -9.63 3.58 0.11
N ASP A 31 -10.54 2.61 0.04
CA ASP A 31 -11.23 2.10 1.22
C ASP A 31 -10.33 1.19 2.07
N GLN A 32 -9.48 0.39 1.42
CA GLN A 32 -8.61 -0.57 2.12
C GLN A 32 -7.48 0.11 2.89
N ILE A 33 -6.92 1.20 2.37
CA ILE A 33 -5.72 1.81 2.94
C ILE A 33 -5.91 2.23 4.40
N PRO A 34 -6.96 2.98 4.76
CA PRO A 34 -7.15 3.36 6.17
C PRO A 34 -7.33 2.15 7.08
N GLU A 35 -7.99 1.11 6.60
CA GLU A 35 -8.19 -0.12 7.36
C GLU A 35 -6.87 -0.85 7.62
N PHE A 36 -6.01 -0.95 6.60
CA PHE A 36 -4.68 -1.54 6.76
C PHE A 36 -3.86 -0.80 7.81
N ILE A 37 -3.86 0.53 7.74
CA ILE A 37 -3.07 1.35 8.65
C ILE A 37 -3.56 1.18 10.09
N ALA A 38 -4.86 1.28 10.30
CA ALA A 38 -5.46 1.14 11.63
C ALA A 38 -5.18 -0.24 12.22
N GLU A 39 -5.33 -1.29 11.43
CA GLU A 39 -5.10 -2.66 11.87
C GLU A 39 -3.63 -2.94 12.13
N MET A 40 -2.73 -2.41 11.30
CA MET A 40 -1.29 -2.53 11.54
C MET A 40 -0.90 -1.92 12.88
N LYS A 41 -1.40 -0.74 13.19
CA LYS A 41 -1.12 -0.06 14.46
C LYS A 41 -1.61 -0.89 15.64
N LYS A 42 -2.82 -1.43 15.53
CA LYS A 42 -3.42 -2.25 16.58
C LYS A 42 -2.64 -3.53 16.81
N LEU A 43 -2.30 -4.24 15.75
CA LEU A 43 -1.54 -5.49 15.85
C LEU A 43 -0.14 -5.26 16.44
N ASN A 44 0.49 -4.15 16.05
CA ASN A 44 1.80 -3.79 16.59
C ASN A 44 1.72 -3.47 18.09
N GLU A 45 0.71 -2.71 18.52
CA GLU A 45 0.50 -2.38 19.92
C GLU A 45 0.28 -3.63 20.78
N ASN A 46 -0.41 -4.61 20.23
CA ASN A 46 -0.72 -5.86 20.92
C ASN A 46 0.34 -6.94 20.73
N GLU A 47 1.45 -6.60 20.09
CA GLU A 47 2.58 -7.48 19.83
C GLU A 47 2.19 -8.77 19.08
N LYS A 48 1.17 -8.66 18.23
CA LYS A 48 0.72 -9.77 17.36
C LYS A 48 1.51 -9.74 16.06
N PHE A 49 2.77 -10.08 16.15
CA PHE A 49 3.73 -9.85 15.06
C PHE A 49 3.52 -10.80 13.87
N LEU A 50 3.12 -12.04 14.08
CA LEU A 50 2.82 -12.93 12.97
C LEU A 50 1.64 -12.38 12.15
N GLU A 51 0.57 -11.97 12.83
CA GLU A 51 -0.59 -11.39 12.17
C GLU A 51 -0.25 -10.09 11.47
N LEU A 52 0.62 -9.28 12.08
CA LEU A 52 1.11 -8.05 11.48
C LEU A 52 1.85 -8.32 10.16
N GLY A 53 2.70 -9.35 10.15
CA GLY A 53 3.40 -9.76 8.95
C GLY A 53 2.46 -10.24 7.85
N LEU A 54 1.43 -10.99 8.21
CA LEU A 54 0.41 -11.43 7.26
C LEU A 54 -0.36 -10.24 6.66
N LEU A 55 -0.63 -9.24 7.48
CA LEU A 55 -1.29 -8.03 7.02
C LEU A 55 -0.39 -7.22 6.08
N ALA A 56 0.90 -7.12 6.39
CA ALA A 56 1.87 -6.46 5.51
C ALA A 56 1.93 -7.15 4.14
N HIS A 57 1.85 -8.48 4.11
CA HIS A 57 1.79 -9.24 2.87
C HIS A 57 0.56 -8.85 2.03
N LYS A 58 -0.60 -8.76 2.69
CA LYS A 58 -1.84 -8.39 2.02
C LYS A 58 -1.78 -6.97 1.46
N ALA A 59 -1.27 -6.02 2.26
CA ALA A 59 -1.09 -4.63 1.83
C ALA A 59 -0.13 -4.53 0.65
N LYS A 60 0.90 -5.35 0.63
CA LYS A 60 1.86 -5.40 -0.48
C LYS A 60 1.15 -5.71 -1.80
N GLY A 61 0.22 -6.66 -1.81
CA GLY A 61 -0.58 -6.97 -3.00
C GLY A 61 -1.35 -5.77 -3.51
N SER A 62 -1.94 -5.01 -2.61
CA SER A 62 -2.72 -3.81 -2.98
C SER A 62 -1.85 -2.72 -3.58
N VAL A 63 -0.68 -2.44 -3.00
CA VAL A 63 0.19 -1.38 -3.51
C VAL A 63 0.87 -1.76 -4.82
N THR A 64 1.08 -3.05 -5.06
CA THR A 64 1.67 -3.53 -6.31
C THR A 64 0.80 -3.15 -7.51
N VAL A 65 -0.51 -3.21 -7.37
CA VAL A 65 -1.45 -2.83 -8.44
C VAL A 65 -1.29 -1.37 -8.83
N MET A 66 -0.90 -0.53 -7.89
CA MET A 66 -0.66 0.91 -8.13
C MET A 66 0.76 1.21 -8.60
N GLY A 67 1.57 0.17 -8.82
CA GLY A 67 2.94 0.34 -9.27
C GLY A 67 3.87 0.97 -8.24
N MET A 68 3.55 0.82 -6.97
CA MET A 68 4.34 1.37 -5.86
C MET A 68 5.49 0.44 -5.51
N GLU A 69 6.49 0.36 -6.40
CA GLU A 69 7.56 -0.63 -6.29
C GLU A 69 8.36 -0.53 -4.99
N GLU A 70 8.75 0.67 -4.62
CA GLU A 70 9.54 0.86 -3.39
C GLU A 70 8.73 0.54 -2.15
N THR A 71 7.46 0.97 -2.11
CA THR A 71 6.57 0.65 -1.02
C THR A 71 6.35 -0.86 -0.91
N SER A 72 6.20 -1.52 -2.06
CA SER A 72 6.06 -2.98 -2.12
C SER A 72 7.28 -3.68 -1.53
N ARG A 73 8.50 -3.23 -1.89
CA ARG A 73 9.73 -3.79 -1.33
C ARG A 73 9.84 -3.55 0.17
N MET A 74 9.46 -2.37 0.63
CA MET A 74 9.45 -2.03 2.06
C MET A 74 8.48 -2.94 2.82
N LEU A 75 7.27 -3.16 2.28
CA LEU A 75 6.29 -4.04 2.90
C LEU A 75 6.76 -5.49 2.91
N LYS A 76 7.52 -5.93 1.90
CA LYS A 76 8.12 -7.26 1.90
C LYS A 76 9.12 -7.43 3.03
N ALA A 77 9.98 -6.45 3.23
CA ALA A 77 10.93 -6.47 4.34
C ALA A 77 10.20 -6.49 5.69
N PHE A 78 9.17 -5.66 5.84
CA PHE A 78 8.34 -5.60 7.03
C PHE A 78 7.68 -6.97 7.30
N GLU A 79 7.08 -7.55 6.25
CA GLU A 79 6.44 -8.87 6.34
C GLU A 79 7.40 -9.92 6.91
N LEU A 80 8.59 -10.01 6.35
CA LEU A 80 9.57 -11.03 6.75
C LEU A 80 10.02 -10.85 8.19
N GLN A 81 10.28 -9.61 8.60
CA GLN A 81 10.71 -9.33 9.97
C GLN A 81 9.58 -9.59 10.98
N ALA A 82 8.37 -9.15 10.67
CA ALA A 82 7.25 -9.32 11.58
C ALA A 82 6.87 -10.80 11.75
N LYS A 83 6.86 -11.57 10.65
CA LYS A 83 6.59 -13.00 10.73
C LYS A 83 7.61 -13.75 11.59
N ALA A 84 8.86 -13.31 11.55
CA ALA A 84 9.94 -13.90 12.35
C ALA A 84 10.01 -13.32 13.76
N GLY A 85 9.29 -12.24 14.03
CA GLY A 85 9.32 -11.55 15.31
C GLY A 85 10.65 -10.88 15.60
N VAL A 86 11.43 -10.54 14.57
CA VAL A 86 12.76 -9.92 14.73
C VAL A 86 12.66 -8.41 14.54
N ASN A 87 13.50 -7.68 15.27
CA ASN A 87 13.62 -6.22 15.18
C ASN A 87 12.29 -5.49 15.38
N PRO A 88 11.51 -5.79 16.43
CA PRO A 88 10.18 -5.17 16.60
C PRO A 88 10.23 -3.66 16.78
N ALA A 89 11.37 -3.11 17.20
CA ALA A 89 11.55 -1.66 17.31
C ALA A 89 11.41 -0.94 15.96
N ASP A 90 11.60 -1.66 14.85
CA ASP A 90 11.52 -1.07 13.51
C ASP A 90 10.09 -1.03 12.96
N TYR A 91 9.15 -1.77 13.54
CA TYR A 91 7.81 -1.94 12.96
C TYR A 91 7.02 -0.64 12.89
N GLN A 92 7.13 0.21 13.91
CA GLN A 92 6.47 1.50 13.90
C GLN A 92 6.96 2.38 12.75
N GLY A 93 8.26 2.31 12.44
CA GLY A 93 8.84 3.02 11.31
C GLY A 93 8.29 2.53 9.98
N PHE A 94 8.14 1.21 9.80
CA PHE A 94 7.54 0.64 8.61
C PHE A 94 6.09 1.10 8.43
N ILE A 95 5.31 1.08 9.51
CA ILE A 95 3.90 1.51 9.47
C ILE A 95 3.81 2.99 9.13
N GLY A 96 4.65 3.83 9.73
CA GLY A 96 4.69 5.26 9.45
C GLY A 96 5.05 5.56 8.00
N ARG A 97 6.00 4.81 7.43
CA ARG A 97 6.36 4.96 6.04
C ARG A 97 5.23 4.54 5.11
N PHE A 98 4.57 3.42 5.41
CA PHE A 98 3.41 2.98 4.64
C PHE A 98 2.32 4.04 4.66
N GLU A 99 2.03 4.62 5.81
CA GLU A 99 1.03 5.67 5.94
C GLU A 99 1.39 6.89 5.09
N ALA A 100 2.64 7.33 5.13
CA ALA A 100 3.10 8.47 4.34
C ALA A 100 3.00 8.20 2.84
N ASP A 101 3.45 7.01 2.40
CA ASP A 101 3.36 6.62 1.00
C ASP A 101 1.91 6.51 0.53
N ALA A 102 1.04 6.01 1.39
CA ALA A 102 -0.39 5.89 1.09
C ALA A 102 -1.07 7.24 0.91
N LEU A 103 -0.74 8.21 1.75
CA LEU A 103 -1.27 9.57 1.62
C LEU A 103 -0.79 10.22 0.32
N LEU A 104 0.47 10.01 -0.03
CA LEU A 104 1.04 10.58 -1.25
C LEU A 104 0.44 9.93 -2.50
N VAL A 105 0.32 8.60 -2.52
CA VAL A 105 -0.23 7.90 -3.69
C VAL A 105 -1.67 8.29 -3.94
N MET A 106 -2.47 8.52 -2.91
CA MET A 106 -3.85 8.95 -3.11
C MET A 106 -3.94 10.28 -3.84
N LYS A 107 -3.06 11.23 -3.50
CA LYS A 107 -2.97 12.50 -4.21
C LYS A 107 -2.54 12.33 -5.65
N GLU A 108 -1.57 11.46 -5.89
CA GLU A 108 -1.07 11.21 -7.23
C GLU A 108 -2.11 10.53 -8.11
N ILE A 109 -2.86 9.57 -7.54
CA ILE A 109 -3.94 8.89 -8.25
C ILE A 109 -5.05 9.88 -8.62
N GLU A 110 -5.45 10.74 -7.70
CA GLU A 110 -6.48 11.75 -7.94
C GLU A 110 -6.07 12.71 -9.05
N ASP A 111 -4.81 13.14 -9.05
CA ASP A 111 -4.27 13.98 -10.10
C ASP A 111 -4.32 13.27 -11.46
N TYR A 112 -3.89 12.02 -11.50
CA TYR A 112 -3.89 11.23 -12.73
C TYR A 112 -5.30 11.03 -13.29
N ILE A 113 -6.24 10.64 -12.45
CA ILE A 113 -7.64 10.42 -12.87
C ILE A 113 -8.25 11.72 -13.33
N GLY A 114 -8.00 12.82 -12.63
CA GLY A 114 -8.50 14.16 -13.02
C GLY A 114 -8.03 14.58 -14.40
N LYS A 115 -6.78 14.27 -14.76
CA LYS A 115 -6.21 14.61 -16.06
C LYS A 115 -6.68 13.70 -17.18
N SER A 116 -7.12 12.48 -16.86
CA SER A 116 -7.53 11.50 -17.87
C SER A 116 -9.01 11.54 -18.20
N ARG A 117 -9.74 12.49 -17.64
CA ARG A 117 -11.18 12.69 -17.90
C ARG A 117 -11.49 13.78 -18.90
#